data_5c9448325a72b393098c611b26ebab5b
#
_entry.id   5c9448325a72b393098c611b26ebab5b
#
_cell.length_a   1.000
_cell.length_b   1.000
_cell.length_c   1.000
_cell.angle_alpha   90.00
_cell.angle_beta   90.00
_cell.angle_gamma   90.00
#
_symmetry.space_group_name_H-M   'P 1'
#
loop_
_entity.id
_entity.type
_entity.pdbx_description
1 polymer ?
#
loop_
_entity_poly.entity_id
_entity_poly.type
_entity_poly.pdbx_seq_one_letter_code
_entity_poly.pdbx_strand_id
1 'polypeptide(L)'
;MVSRLPSAPAPTAQRAALLCLVAALLSACCAGPVPAQPRDTTLTVGSKKFTESVLLGWMGAQLTRAEGLSATHREELGGSRFLWEALLRGDIDAYPEYTGTLLREILSSTDVTPQTLPDTLARYGIAMTAPLGFNNTYALGMRQGLADSLGIRTIGDLRQHPNLEFGFSNAFMDRGDGWPSLKRAYNLPQTARGVDHDIAYRGLAAGDLDVIDLYSTDAAITQYDLRVLEDNKNHFPAYRAVYLYRLDLETRAPSAVTALKRLEGRIPADTMQALNARSKIDQVDEATVAARFVNRTFGLSATADTDTRAERLRRYTADHLALVGVSLVLAVLLGIPLGIIAAKRRVLGPGILAVVGIIYTIPALALLAMMVPPLGLGRVPAITALTLYSLLPIVWTTYTGLKDLPGPLMESAEALGLSPAAKLWRVEIPLAARSILAGIKIAVIINIGAATLGALIGAGGYGQPILTGIRRAN
;
A
#
# COMPACT_ATOMS: atom_id res chain seq x y z
N MET A 1 21.83 63.02 -36.01
CA MET A 1 22.58 62.34 -34.93
C MET A 1 21.56 61.50 -34.15
N VAL A 2 21.38 60.24 -34.55
CA VAL A 2 20.38 59.30 -33.95
C VAL A 2 21.14 58.37 -33.02
N SER A 3 20.92 58.54 -31.71
CA SER A 3 21.52 57.68 -30.67
C SER A 3 20.83 56.31 -30.66
N ARG A 4 21.57 55.25 -30.91
CA ARG A 4 21.12 53.84 -30.75
C ARG A 4 21.05 53.53 -29.27
N LEU A 5 19.86 53.11 -28.79
CA LEU A 5 19.64 52.49 -27.49
C LEU A 5 20.25 51.06 -27.50
N PRO A 6 20.86 50.61 -26.42
CA PRO A 6 21.39 49.23 -26.34
C PRO A 6 20.24 48.21 -26.22
N SER A 7 20.31 47.18 -27.06
CA SER A 7 19.36 46.07 -27.07
C SER A 7 19.44 45.25 -25.76
N ALA A 8 18.28 44.99 -25.14
CA ALA A 8 18.17 44.14 -23.96
C ALA A 8 18.60 42.68 -24.31
N PRO A 9 19.32 41.99 -23.43
CA PRO A 9 19.73 40.62 -23.67
C PRO A 9 18.53 39.66 -23.69
N ALA A 10 18.57 38.72 -24.64
CA ALA A 10 17.50 37.80 -24.94
C ALA A 10 17.10 36.88 -23.74
N PRO A 11 15.80 36.56 -23.57
CA PRO A 11 15.29 35.78 -22.44
C PRO A 11 15.56 34.25 -22.52
N THR A 12 16.45 33.83 -23.40
CA THR A 12 16.68 32.42 -23.73
C THR A 12 17.51 31.63 -22.70
N ALA A 13 18.48 32.25 -22.05
CA ALA A 13 19.34 31.58 -21.07
C ALA A 13 18.62 31.26 -19.72
N GLN A 14 17.69 32.12 -19.31
CA GLN A 14 16.96 31.93 -18.07
C GLN A 14 15.85 30.89 -18.18
N ARG A 15 15.21 30.78 -19.36
CA ARG A 15 14.24 29.71 -19.63
C ARG A 15 14.94 28.35 -19.76
N ALA A 16 16.13 28.30 -20.33
CA ALA A 16 16.94 27.11 -20.41
C ALA A 16 17.39 26.61 -19.02
N ALA A 17 17.79 27.52 -18.12
CA ALA A 17 18.16 27.14 -16.75
C ALA A 17 16.98 26.59 -15.93
N LEU A 18 15.77 27.15 -16.10
CA LEU A 18 14.56 26.62 -15.43
C LEU A 18 14.15 25.27 -16.00
N LEU A 19 14.21 25.11 -17.31
CA LEU A 19 13.96 23.82 -17.99
C LEU A 19 15.00 22.76 -17.62
N CYS A 20 16.28 23.13 -17.48
CA CYS A 20 17.32 22.23 -17.00
C CYS A 20 17.13 21.86 -15.52
N LEU A 21 16.66 22.77 -14.65
CA LEU A 21 16.39 22.48 -13.25
C LEU A 21 15.16 21.54 -13.11
N VAL A 22 14.09 21.80 -13.87
CA VAL A 22 12.91 20.92 -13.95
C VAL A 22 13.28 19.58 -14.60
N ALA A 23 14.09 19.57 -15.65
CA ALA A 23 14.58 18.34 -16.27
C ALA A 23 15.55 17.56 -15.35
N ALA A 24 16.38 18.23 -14.55
CA ALA A 24 17.25 17.60 -13.55
C ALA A 24 16.43 17.00 -12.38
N LEU A 25 15.37 17.68 -11.94
CA LEU A 25 14.43 17.15 -10.94
C LEU A 25 13.62 15.97 -11.52
N LEU A 26 13.19 16.06 -12.77
CA LEU A 26 12.52 14.98 -13.48
C LEU A 26 13.50 13.83 -13.84
N SER A 27 14.76 14.13 -14.15
CA SER A 27 15.79 13.11 -14.44
C SER A 27 16.27 12.41 -13.18
N ALA A 28 16.25 13.05 -12.02
CA ALA A 28 16.41 12.37 -10.72
C ALA A 28 15.25 11.42 -10.41
N CYS A 29 14.04 11.72 -10.94
CA CYS A 29 12.88 10.81 -10.91
C CYS A 29 12.95 9.74 -12.03
N CYS A 30 13.71 9.99 -13.10
CA CYS A 30 13.91 9.08 -14.24
C CYS A 30 15.27 8.36 -14.19
N ALA A 31 15.90 8.25 -13.03
CA ALA A 31 17.00 7.32 -12.84
C ALA A 31 16.51 5.95 -13.29
N GLY A 32 17.01 5.51 -14.46
CA GLY A 32 16.64 4.26 -15.09
C GLY A 32 16.78 3.08 -14.13
N PRO A 33 16.25 1.91 -14.46
CA PRO A 33 16.28 0.76 -13.56
C PRO A 33 17.72 0.56 -13.09
N VAL A 34 17.93 0.73 -11.77
CA VAL A 34 19.18 0.35 -11.14
C VAL A 34 19.41 -1.10 -11.55
N PRO A 35 20.56 -1.44 -12.19
CA PRO A 35 20.82 -2.81 -12.57
C PRO A 35 20.60 -3.68 -11.35
N ALA A 36 19.72 -4.68 -11.49
CA ALA A 36 19.39 -5.59 -10.43
C ALA A 36 20.70 -6.21 -9.94
N GLN A 37 21.13 -5.87 -8.73
CA GLN A 37 22.21 -6.60 -8.06
C GLN A 37 21.85 -8.09 -8.08
N PRO A 38 22.83 -9.01 -8.18
CA PRO A 38 22.54 -10.43 -8.04
C PRO A 38 21.77 -10.61 -6.74
N ARG A 39 20.46 -10.90 -6.86
CA ARG A 39 19.62 -11.12 -5.67
C ARG A 39 20.12 -12.41 -5.05
N ASP A 40 20.67 -12.29 -3.87
CA ASP A 40 20.91 -13.42 -2.98
C ASP A 40 19.68 -14.35 -2.98
N THR A 41 19.90 -15.61 -2.69
CA THR A 41 18.94 -16.73 -2.61
C THR A 41 17.76 -16.48 -1.65
N THR A 42 17.35 -15.24 -1.44
CA THR A 42 16.29 -14.82 -0.54
C THR A 42 14.98 -14.65 -1.29
N LEU A 43 13.98 -15.47 -0.96
CA LEU A 43 12.61 -15.31 -1.46
C LEU A 43 11.89 -14.17 -0.72
N THR A 44 11.32 -13.23 -1.45
CA THR A 44 10.43 -12.21 -0.88
C THR A 44 8.97 -12.54 -1.19
N VAL A 45 8.21 -12.94 -0.17
CA VAL A 45 6.78 -13.19 -0.28
C VAL A 45 6.03 -11.91 0.10
N GLY A 46 5.08 -11.46 -0.72
CA GLY A 46 4.16 -10.37 -0.38
C GLY A 46 2.81 -10.86 0.13
N SER A 47 2.04 -10.02 0.81
CA SER A 47 0.64 -10.29 1.12
C SER A 47 -0.24 -9.04 1.09
N LYS A 48 -1.54 -9.24 0.85
CA LYS A 48 -2.57 -8.19 0.89
C LYS A 48 -2.91 -7.81 2.34
N LYS A 49 -3.72 -6.76 2.51
CA LYS A 49 -4.06 -6.16 3.81
C LYS A 49 -5.11 -6.92 4.64
N PHE A 50 -5.36 -8.19 4.40
CA PHE A 50 -6.32 -8.97 5.17
C PHE A 50 -5.69 -10.26 5.72
N THR A 51 -6.21 -10.71 6.85
CA THR A 51 -5.65 -11.77 7.69
C THR A 51 -5.28 -13.04 6.92
N GLU A 52 -6.17 -13.55 6.08
CA GLU A 52 -5.93 -14.77 5.30
C GLU A 52 -4.72 -14.63 4.36
N SER A 53 -4.59 -13.51 3.67
CA SER A 53 -3.44 -13.27 2.79
C SER A 53 -2.13 -13.18 3.57
N VAL A 54 -2.15 -12.58 4.77
CA VAL A 54 -0.98 -12.50 5.66
C VAL A 54 -0.60 -13.90 6.17
N LEU A 55 -1.58 -14.70 6.60
CA LEU A 55 -1.36 -16.09 7.01
C LEU A 55 -0.72 -16.92 5.90
N LEU A 56 -1.27 -16.86 4.69
CA LEU A 56 -0.70 -17.54 3.53
C LEU A 56 0.72 -17.02 3.23
N GLY A 57 0.95 -15.71 3.24
CA GLY A 57 2.29 -15.14 3.06
C GLY A 57 3.31 -15.70 4.04
N TRP A 58 2.95 -15.83 5.32
CA TRP A 58 3.79 -16.46 6.33
C TRP A 58 4.02 -17.95 6.08
N MET A 59 2.99 -18.71 5.66
CA MET A 59 3.14 -20.14 5.34
C MET A 59 4.16 -20.34 4.21
N GLY A 60 4.07 -19.56 3.13
CA GLY A 60 5.01 -19.62 2.02
C GLY A 60 6.45 -19.30 2.44
N ALA A 61 6.64 -18.23 3.22
CA ALA A 61 7.95 -17.85 3.72
C ALA A 61 8.56 -18.90 4.66
N GLN A 62 7.77 -19.46 5.58
CA GLN A 62 8.21 -20.46 6.55
C GLN A 62 8.55 -21.79 5.89
N LEU A 63 7.76 -22.24 4.91
CA LEU A 63 8.08 -23.45 4.15
C LEU A 63 9.37 -23.26 3.35
N THR A 64 9.57 -22.11 2.73
CA THR A 64 10.83 -21.81 2.02
C THR A 64 12.04 -21.84 2.95
N ARG A 65 11.91 -21.29 4.17
CA ARG A 65 12.97 -21.37 5.20
C ARG A 65 13.25 -22.81 5.63
N ALA A 66 12.22 -23.62 5.73
CA ALA A 66 12.37 -25.04 6.10
C ALA A 66 13.12 -25.86 5.02
N GLU A 67 13.11 -25.43 3.77
CA GLU A 67 13.94 -25.98 2.67
C GLU A 67 15.37 -25.40 2.66
N GLY A 68 15.77 -24.65 3.69
CA GLY A 68 17.12 -24.13 3.85
C GLY A 68 17.41 -22.82 3.09
N LEU A 69 16.39 -22.17 2.52
CA LEU A 69 16.53 -20.90 1.83
C LEU A 69 16.18 -19.73 2.76
N SER A 70 16.80 -18.58 2.51
CA SER A 70 16.36 -17.34 3.14
C SER A 70 15.01 -16.91 2.54
N ALA A 71 14.06 -16.55 3.38
CA ALA A 71 12.78 -15.98 2.94
C ALA A 71 12.35 -14.85 3.85
N THR A 72 11.79 -13.79 3.26
CA THR A 72 11.20 -12.65 3.97
C THR A 72 9.74 -12.53 3.60
N HIS A 73 8.91 -12.11 4.55
CA HIS A 73 7.52 -11.78 4.27
C HIS A 73 7.33 -10.26 4.39
N ARG A 74 6.81 -9.65 3.34
CA ARG A 74 6.36 -8.26 3.31
C ARG A 74 4.84 -8.24 3.47
N GLU A 75 4.41 -7.94 4.67
CA GLU A 75 2.99 -7.95 5.04
C GLU A 75 2.27 -6.69 4.56
N GLU A 76 0.96 -6.84 4.27
CA GLU A 76 0.02 -5.73 4.12
C GLU A 76 0.37 -4.71 3.02
N LEU A 77 0.95 -5.15 1.91
CA LEU A 77 1.43 -4.30 0.81
C LEU A 77 0.34 -3.63 -0.03
N GLY A 78 -0.93 -3.74 0.31
CA GLY A 78 -2.01 -3.12 -0.45
C GLY A 78 -2.99 -4.11 -1.07
N GLY A 79 -3.64 -3.73 -2.18
CA GLY A 79 -4.60 -4.55 -2.92
C GLY A 79 -3.98 -5.35 -4.06
N SER A 80 -4.81 -6.11 -4.80
CA SER A 80 -4.38 -7.04 -5.84
C SER A 80 -3.54 -6.40 -6.94
N ARG A 81 -3.96 -5.25 -7.49
CA ARG A 81 -3.19 -4.54 -8.53
C ARG A 81 -1.81 -4.13 -8.05
N PHE A 82 -1.72 -3.73 -6.79
CA PHE A 82 -0.47 -3.28 -6.20
C PHE A 82 0.55 -4.42 -6.07
N LEU A 83 0.11 -5.60 -5.60
CA LEU A 83 0.98 -6.77 -5.50
C LEU A 83 1.34 -7.34 -6.88
N TRP A 84 0.40 -7.29 -7.83
CA TRP A 84 0.66 -7.67 -9.21
C TRP A 84 1.79 -6.84 -9.84
N GLU A 85 1.73 -5.51 -9.72
CA GLU A 85 2.79 -4.62 -10.19
C GLU A 85 4.12 -4.86 -9.47
N ALA A 86 4.07 -5.12 -8.16
CA ALA A 86 5.25 -5.46 -7.38
C ALA A 86 5.90 -6.78 -7.83
N LEU A 87 5.08 -7.78 -8.18
CA LEU A 87 5.54 -9.06 -8.71
C LEU A 87 6.18 -8.89 -10.10
N LEU A 88 5.54 -8.13 -11.00
CA LEU A 88 6.07 -7.85 -12.34
C LEU A 88 7.43 -7.13 -12.29
N ARG A 89 7.59 -6.15 -11.40
CA ARG A 89 8.86 -5.44 -11.21
C ARG A 89 9.90 -6.27 -10.46
N GLY A 90 9.45 -7.35 -9.78
CA GLY A 90 10.28 -8.16 -8.93
C GLY A 90 10.62 -7.50 -7.60
N ASP A 91 9.80 -6.58 -7.10
CA ASP A 91 9.87 -6.06 -5.73
C ASP A 91 9.51 -7.15 -4.70
N ILE A 92 8.69 -8.11 -5.13
CA ILE A 92 8.38 -9.39 -4.48
C ILE A 92 8.56 -10.53 -5.48
N ASP A 93 8.79 -11.73 -4.98
CA ASP A 93 9.01 -12.93 -5.79
C ASP A 93 7.77 -13.81 -5.89
N ALA A 94 6.91 -13.78 -4.89
CA ALA A 94 5.65 -14.52 -4.82
C ALA A 94 4.63 -13.83 -3.92
N TYR A 95 3.35 -14.10 -4.12
CA TYR A 95 2.27 -13.72 -3.21
C TYR A 95 1.03 -14.59 -3.39
N PRO A 96 0.19 -14.77 -2.34
CA PRO A 96 -1.10 -15.47 -2.46
C PRO A 96 -2.14 -14.60 -3.16
N GLU A 97 -2.81 -15.16 -4.17
CA GLU A 97 -3.86 -14.52 -4.96
C GLU A 97 -5.03 -15.48 -5.19
N TYR A 98 -6.11 -15.00 -5.78
CA TYR A 98 -7.29 -15.78 -6.07
C TYR A 98 -7.60 -15.76 -7.57
N THR A 99 -7.97 -16.92 -8.11
CA THR A 99 -8.23 -17.09 -9.55
C THR A 99 -9.31 -16.15 -10.07
N GLY A 100 -10.37 -15.91 -9.29
CA GLY A 100 -11.43 -14.96 -9.66
C GLY A 100 -10.93 -13.51 -9.72
N THR A 101 -10.03 -13.10 -8.82
CA THR A 101 -9.41 -11.77 -8.85
C THR A 101 -8.53 -11.59 -10.09
N LEU A 102 -7.76 -12.63 -10.46
CA LEU A 102 -6.96 -12.61 -11.68
C LEU A 102 -7.83 -12.36 -12.92
N LEU A 103 -8.93 -13.09 -13.03
CA LEU A 103 -9.83 -13.02 -14.19
C LEU A 103 -10.65 -11.73 -14.23
N ARG A 104 -11.11 -11.23 -13.07
CA ARG A 104 -12.09 -10.14 -13.03
C ARG A 104 -11.49 -8.76 -12.78
N GLU A 105 -10.33 -8.70 -12.15
CA GLU A 105 -9.69 -7.42 -11.77
C GLU A 105 -8.36 -7.19 -12.50
N ILE A 106 -7.45 -8.16 -12.47
CA ILE A 106 -6.09 -7.98 -12.98
C ILE A 106 -6.06 -8.10 -14.50
N LEU A 107 -6.64 -9.16 -15.04
CA LEU A 107 -6.65 -9.49 -16.47
C LEU A 107 -8.01 -9.21 -17.13
N SER A 108 -8.84 -8.36 -16.54
CA SER A 108 -10.21 -8.08 -16.99
C SER A 108 -10.32 -7.49 -18.40
N SER A 109 -9.25 -6.93 -18.95
CA SER A 109 -9.17 -6.40 -20.31
C SER A 109 -8.78 -7.44 -21.37
N THR A 110 -8.57 -8.71 -20.98
CA THR A 110 -8.15 -9.80 -21.84
C THR A 110 -9.21 -10.91 -21.84
N ASP A 111 -9.38 -11.61 -22.96
CA ASP A 111 -10.28 -12.76 -23.07
C ASP A 111 -9.68 -14.01 -22.41
N VAL A 112 -9.44 -13.92 -21.07
CA VAL A 112 -8.83 -14.99 -20.30
C VAL A 112 -9.91 -15.83 -19.63
N THR A 113 -9.80 -17.14 -19.81
CA THR A 113 -10.64 -18.15 -19.15
C THR A 113 -9.81 -18.86 -18.06
N PRO A 114 -10.45 -19.59 -17.14
CA PRO A 114 -9.71 -20.39 -16.15
C PRO A 114 -8.73 -21.39 -16.80
N GLN A 115 -9.02 -21.88 -18.01
CA GLN A 115 -8.19 -22.83 -18.74
C GLN A 115 -6.95 -22.17 -19.35
N THR A 116 -7.09 -20.95 -19.87
CA THR A 116 -6.00 -20.20 -20.51
C THR A 116 -5.21 -19.33 -19.54
N LEU A 117 -5.63 -19.26 -18.25
CA LEU A 117 -5.02 -18.42 -17.24
C LEU A 117 -3.51 -18.70 -17.04
N PRO A 118 -3.05 -19.98 -16.93
CA PRO A 118 -1.62 -20.25 -16.76
C PRO A 118 -0.77 -19.76 -17.93
N ASP A 119 -1.22 -20.01 -19.17
CA ASP A 119 -0.50 -19.57 -20.38
C ASP A 119 -0.48 -18.04 -20.50
N THR A 120 -1.55 -17.39 -20.07
CA THR A 120 -1.61 -15.92 -20.06
C THR A 120 -0.64 -15.34 -19.04
N LEU A 121 -0.59 -15.90 -17.83
CA LEU A 121 0.37 -15.48 -16.79
C LEU A 121 1.81 -15.67 -17.24
N ALA A 122 2.11 -16.77 -17.95
CA ALA A 122 3.45 -17.05 -18.45
C ALA A 122 3.95 -15.97 -19.43
N ARG A 123 3.05 -15.34 -20.21
CA ARG A 123 3.41 -14.20 -21.10
C ARG A 123 3.89 -12.97 -20.32
N TYR A 124 3.48 -12.83 -19.05
CA TYR A 124 3.96 -11.80 -18.13
C TYR A 124 5.19 -12.24 -17.31
N GLY A 125 5.73 -13.43 -17.58
CA GLY A 125 6.84 -13.99 -16.79
C GLY A 125 6.41 -14.45 -15.38
N ILE A 126 5.13 -14.77 -15.21
CA ILE A 126 4.53 -15.21 -13.95
C ILE A 126 4.01 -16.63 -14.10
N ALA A 127 4.15 -17.44 -13.06
CA ALA A 127 3.53 -18.73 -12.92
C ALA A 127 2.61 -18.77 -11.70
N MET A 128 1.78 -19.79 -11.62
CA MET A 128 0.90 -20.02 -10.46
C MET A 128 0.97 -21.47 -10.02
N THR A 129 0.74 -21.69 -8.73
CA THR A 129 0.55 -23.03 -8.17
C THR A 129 -0.81 -23.60 -8.57
N ALA A 130 -1.01 -24.89 -8.37
CA ALA A 130 -2.35 -25.43 -8.30
C ALA A 130 -3.10 -24.84 -7.08
N PRO A 131 -4.45 -24.93 -7.04
CA PRO A 131 -5.24 -24.42 -5.91
C PRO A 131 -4.80 -25.01 -4.57
N LEU A 132 -4.75 -24.15 -3.54
CA LEU A 132 -4.30 -24.52 -2.19
C LEU A 132 -5.29 -25.43 -1.44
N GLY A 133 -6.54 -25.53 -1.91
CA GLY A 133 -7.55 -26.44 -1.36
C GLY A 133 -8.85 -25.76 -0.95
N PHE A 134 -8.94 -24.43 -1.02
CA PHE A 134 -10.16 -23.69 -0.68
C PHE A 134 -10.51 -22.63 -1.73
N ASN A 135 -11.76 -22.21 -1.64
CA ASN A 135 -12.35 -21.16 -2.44
C ASN A 135 -12.81 -20.05 -1.49
N ASN A 136 -12.26 -18.85 -1.65
CA ASN A 136 -12.68 -17.67 -0.87
C ASN A 136 -13.56 -16.77 -1.72
N THR A 137 -14.79 -17.19 -1.93
CA THR A 137 -15.78 -16.47 -2.74
C THR A 137 -16.69 -15.61 -1.86
N TYR A 138 -17.35 -14.64 -2.49
CA TYR A 138 -18.53 -14.02 -1.88
C TYR A 138 -19.61 -15.08 -1.64
N ALA A 139 -20.30 -14.95 -0.55
CA ALA A 139 -21.47 -15.73 -0.21
C ALA A 139 -22.48 -14.85 0.53
N LEU A 140 -23.70 -15.33 0.72
CA LEU A 140 -24.64 -14.75 1.63
C LEU A 140 -24.68 -15.56 2.93
N GLY A 141 -24.79 -14.86 4.04
CA GLY A 141 -24.89 -15.46 5.37
C GLY A 141 -26.06 -14.91 6.17
N MET A 142 -26.59 -15.74 7.02
CA MET A 142 -27.64 -15.39 7.97
C MET A 142 -27.44 -16.15 9.29
N ARG A 143 -28.11 -15.73 10.39
CA ARG A 143 -28.04 -16.46 11.65
C ARG A 143 -28.52 -17.90 11.46
N GLN A 144 -27.80 -18.87 11.98
CA GLN A 144 -28.11 -20.30 11.87
C GLN A 144 -29.53 -20.61 12.34
N GLY A 145 -29.92 -20.13 13.53
CA GLY A 145 -31.25 -20.37 14.09
C GLY A 145 -32.41 -19.79 13.26
N LEU A 146 -32.20 -18.61 12.63
CA LEU A 146 -33.18 -18.02 11.71
C LEU A 146 -33.29 -18.83 10.42
N ALA A 147 -32.14 -19.23 9.85
CA ALA A 147 -32.12 -20.10 8.67
C ALA A 147 -32.87 -21.41 8.89
N ASP A 148 -32.64 -22.05 10.03
CA ASP A 148 -33.30 -23.31 10.40
C ASP A 148 -34.79 -23.13 10.60
N SER A 149 -35.25 -22.06 11.27
CA SER A 149 -36.67 -21.78 11.49
C SER A 149 -37.48 -21.50 10.23
N LEU A 150 -36.81 -20.90 9.21
CA LEU A 150 -37.42 -20.58 7.93
C LEU A 150 -37.15 -21.64 6.84
N GLY A 151 -36.33 -22.65 7.16
CA GLY A 151 -35.95 -23.72 6.19
C GLY A 151 -35.05 -23.24 5.06
N ILE A 152 -34.33 -22.11 5.23
CA ILE A 152 -33.47 -21.51 4.22
C ILE A 152 -32.10 -22.19 4.22
N ARG A 153 -31.69 -22.71 3.06
CA ARG A 153 -30.38 -23.34 2.85
C ARG A 153 -29.62 -22.75 1.68
N THR A 154 -30.35 -22.31 0.66
CA THR A 154 -29.78 -21.78 -0.59
C THR A 154 -30.13 -20.30 -0.77
N ILE A 155 -29.36 -19.60 -1.63
CA ILE A 155 -29.71 -18.22 -2.03
C ILE A 155 -31.09 -18.17 -2.70
N GLY A 156 -31.45 -19.24 -3.44
CA GLY A 156 -32.76 -19.35 -4.10
C GLY A 156 -33.94 -19.34 -3.14
N ASP A 157 -33.78 -19.90 -1.92
CA ASP A 157 -34.85 -19.99 -0.92
C ASP A 157 -35.27 -18.61 -0.40
N LEU A 158 -34.34 -17.63 -0.38
CA LEU A 158 -34.62 -16.25 0.05
C LEU A 158 -35.78 -15.61 -0.71
N ARG A 159 -36.07 -16.05 -1.93
CA ARG A 159 -37.16 -15.51 -2.75
C ARG A 159 -38.52 -15.67 -2.09
N GLN A 160 -38.70 -16.69 -1.27
CA GLN A 160 -39.97 -16.98 -0.59
C GLN A 160 -40.16 -16.12 0.67
N HIS A 161 -39.14 -15.34 1.08
CA HIS A 161 -39.14 -14.56 2.32
C HIS A 161 -38.89 -13.06 2.04
N PRO A 162 -39.86 -12.35 1.39
CA PRO A 162 -39.66 -10.97 0.91
C PRO A 162 -39.39 -9.94 2.01
N ASN A 163 -39.74 -10.25 3.27
CA ASN A 163 -39.64 -9.33 4.40
C ASN A 163 -38.31 -9.39 5.15
N LEU A 164 -37.35 -10.22 4.69
CA LEU A 164 -36.01 -10.28 5.29
C LEU A 164 -35.23 -9.00 5.00
N GLU A 165 -34.58 -8.46 6.04
CA GLU A 165 -33.77 -7.25 5.99
C GLU A 165 -32.34 -7.57 5.49
N PHE A 166 -31.99 -7.05 4.30
CA PHE A 166 -30.69 -7.27 3.70
C PHE A 166 -29.77 -6.08 3.96
N GLY A 167 -28.56 -6.34 4.49
CA GLY A 167 -27.49 -5.36 4.64
C GLY A 167 -26.21 -5.89 4.04
N PHE A 168 -25.73 -5.25 2.97
CA PHE A 168 -24.54 -5.69 2.28
C PHE A 168 -23.42 -4.65 2.35
N SER A 169 -22.17 -5.12 2.28
CA SER A 169 -21.03 -4.24 2.21
C SER A 169 -21.13 -3.29 1.03
N ASN A 170 -20.68 -2.04 1.21
CA ASN A 170 -20.68 -1.06 0.14
C ASN A 170 -19.95 -1.59 -1.11
N ALA A 171 -18.86 -2.36 -0.91
CA ALA A 171 -18.15 -3.00 -2.00
C ALA A 171 -19.04 -4.00 -2.75
N PHE A 172 -19.83 -4.83 -2.05
CA PHE A 172 -20.73 -5.79 -2.68
C PHE A 172 -21.91 -5.12 -3.40
N MET A 173 -22.37 -3.98 -2.87
CA MET A 173 -23.44 -3.18 -3.51
C MET A 173 -23.04 -2.64 -4.88
N ASP A 174 -21.74 -2.28 -5.06
CA ASP A 174 -21.26 -1.61 -6.28
C ASP A 174 -20.58 -2.53 -7.29
N ARG A 175 -20.27 -3.77 -6.92
CA ARG A 175 -19.58 -4.73 -7.80
C ARG A 175 -20.47 -5.26 -8.92
N GLY A 176 -19.85 -5.54 -10.08
CA GLY A 176 -20.53 -6.15 -11.21
C GLY A 176 -21.03 -7.59 -10.95
N ASP A 177 -20.36 -8.35 -10.08
CA ASP A 177 -20.74 -9.68 -9.59
C ASP A 177 -21.42 -9.63 -8.20
N GLY A 178 -21.73 -8.44 -7.69
CA GLY A 178 -22.37 -8.18 -6.40
C GLY A 178 -23.90 -8.16 -6.46
N TRP A 179 -24.51 -7.37 -5.53
CA TRP A 179 -25.95 -7.36 -5.30
C TRP A 179 -26.82 -7.13 -6.55
N PRO A 180 -26.56 -6.13 -7.43
CA PRO A 180 -27.42 -5.89 -8.59
C PRO A 180 -27.48 -7.08 -9.55
N SER A 181 -26.39 -7.80 -9.70
CA SER A 181 -26.28 -8.99 -10.52
C SER A 181 -26.93 -10.19 -9.86
N LEU A 182 -26.65 -10.42 -8.57
CA LEU A 182 -27.22 -11.50 -7.76
C LEU A 182 -28.76 -11.39 -7.68
N LYS A 183 -29.27 -10.18 -7.43
CA LYS A 183 -30.71 -9.90 -7.39
C LYS A 183 -31.41 -10.33 -8.66
N ARG A 184 -30.84 -9.99 -9.84
CA ARG A 184 -31.39 -10.39 -11.14
C ARG A 184 -31.29 -11.90 -11.35
N ALA A 185 -30.14 -12.51 -11.06
CA ALA A 185 -29.93 -13.94 -11.28
C ALA A 185 -30.89 -14.81 -10.47
N TYR A 186 -31.19 -14.41 -9.25
CA TYR A 186 -32.06 -15.15 -8.34
C TYR A 186 -33.51 -14.64 -8.29
N ASN A 187 -33.84 -13.55 -9.00
CA ASN A 187 -35.14 -12.85 -8.93
C ASN A 187 -35.57 -12.55 -7.49
N LEU A 188 -34.65 -11.96 -6.71
CA LEU A 188 -34.88 -11.64 -5.30
C LEU A 188 -35.78 -10.40 -5.19
N PRO A 189 -36.89 -10.44 -4.42
CA PRO A 189 -37.80 -9.30 -4.25
C PRO A 189 -37.24 -8.23 -3.32
N GLN A 190 -36.34 -8.60 -2.42
CA GLN A 190 -35.83 -7.73 -1.35
C GLN A 190 -35.09 -6.52 -1.89
N THR A 191 -35.03 -5.47 -1.07
CA THR A 191 -34.09 -4.36 -1.20
C THR A 191 -32.95 -4.55 -0.21
N ALA A 192 -31.75 -4.09 -0.55
CA ALA A 192 -30.60 -4.14 0.34
C ALA A 192 -30.14 -2.73 0.67
N ARG A 193 -29.65 -2.52 1.87
CA ARG A 193 -28.96 -1.28 2.28
C ARG A 193 -27.45 -1.51 2.31
N GLY A 194 -26.67 -0.50 1.84
CA GLY A 194 -25.23 -0.51 1.95
C GLY A 194 -24.80 -0.23 3.39
N VAL A 195 -23.92 -1.04 3.94
CA VAL A 195 -23.33 -0.90 5.28
C VAL A 195 -21.83 -1.20 5.19
N ASP A 196 -21.11 -0.83 6.25
CA ASP A 196 -19.73 -1.29 6.40
C ASP A 196 -19.72 -2.80 6.71
N HIS A 197 -18.75 -3.54 6.15
CA HIS A 197 -18.67 -5.00 6.25
C HIS A 197 -18.67 -5.50 7.70
N ASP A 198 -17.88 -4.87 8.57
CA ASP A 198 -17.80 -5.27 9.99
C ASP A 198 -19.03 -4.82 10.79
N ILE A 199 -19.69 -3.73 10.38
CA ILE A 199 -20.97 -3.29 10.95
C ILE A 199 -22.10 -4.25 10.58
N ALA A 200 -22.06 -4.83 9.35
CA ALA A 200 -23.06 -5.80 8.92
C ALA A 200 -23.14 -7.03 9.85
N TYR A 201 -22.00 -7.56 10.29
CA TYR A 201 -21.98 -8.66 11.27
C TYR A 201 -22.63 -8.31 12.60
N ARG A 202 -22.39 -7.09 13.09
CA ARG A 202 -23.01 -6.61 14.35
C ARG A 202 -24.50 -6.42 14.19
N GLY A 203 -24.94 -5.86 13.07
CA GLY A 203 -26.37 -5.71 12.73
C GLY A 203 -27.06 -7.06 12.61
N LEU A 204 -26.38 -8.07 12.03
CA LEU A 204 -26.89 -9.44 11.96
C LEU A 204 -27.03 -10.07 13.36
N ALA A 205 -26.02 -9.91 14.21
CA ALA A 205 -26.02 -10.42 15.58
C ALA A 205 -27.11 -9.73 16.46
N ALA A 206 -27.32 -8.41 16.28
CA ALA A 206 -28.35 -7.64 16.97
C ALA A 206 -29.77 -7.94 16.48
N GLY A 207 -29.93 -8.52 15.29
CA GLY A 207 -31.24 -8.77 14.67
C GLY A 207 -31.76 -7.61 13.83
N ASP A 208 -30.97 -6.57 13.60
CA ASP A 208 -31.29 -5.44 12.72
C ASP A 208 -31.16 -5.80 11.23
N LEU A 209 -30.43 -6.89 10.94
CA LEU A 209 -30.25 -7.48 9.64
C LEU A 209 -30.54 -8.98 9.72
N ASP A 210 -31.01 -9.56 8.63
CA ASP A 210 -31.28 -10.98 8.52
C ASP A 210 -30.29 -11.68 7.59
N VAL A 211 -29.85 -10.98 6.52
CA VAL A 211 -28.91 -11.51 5.51
C VAL A 211 -27.83 -10.47 5.23
N ILE A 212 -26.59 -10.91 5.21
CA ILE A 212 -25.42 -10.11 4.86
C ILE A 212 -24.57 -10.79 3.76
N ASP A 213 -23.73 -10.03 3.06
CA ASP A 213 -22.64 -10.60 2.30
C ASP A 213 -21.47 -10.95 3.22
N LEU A 214 -20.77 -12.01 2.90
CA LEU A 214 -19.59 -12.45 3.63
C LEU A 214 -18.62 -13.16 2.65
N TYR A 215 -17.41 -13.39 3.11
CA TYR A 215 -16.47 -14.28 2.43
C TYR A 215 -16.58 -15.67 3.02
N SER A 216 -16.58 -16.70 2.17
CA SER A 216 -16.80 -18.09 2.59
C SER A 216 -15.76 -18.64 3.59
N THR A 217 -14.66 -17.93 3.79
CA THR A 217 -13.60 -18.27 4.77
C THR A 217 -13.54 -17.29 5.96
N ASP A 218 -14.55 -16.41 6.12
CA ASP A 218 -14.56 -15.45 7.22
C ASP A 218 -14.63 -16.11 8.60
N ALA A 219 -13.78 -15.65 9.51
CA ALA A 219 -13.76 -16.08 10.89
C ALA A 219 -15.08 -15.79 11.64
N ALA A 220 -15.76 -14.73 11.25
CA ALA A 220 -17.04 -14.29 11.79
C ALA A 220 -18.17 -15.33 11.59
N ILE A 221 -18.05 -16.21 10.59
CA ILE A 221 -19.01 -17.31 10.37
C ILE A 221 -19.10 -18.19 11.63
N THR A 222 -17.96 -18.60 12.18
CA THR A 222 -17.93 -19.39 13.41
C THR A 222 -18.27 -18.56 14.64
N GLN A 223 -17.82 -17.29 14.70
CA GLN A 223 -18.01 -16.41 15.85
C GLN A 223 -19.48 -16.09 16.11
N TYR A 224 -20.25 -15.87 15.05
CA TYR A 224 -21.65 -15.46 15.13
C TYR A 224 -22.63 -16.59 14.81
N ASP A 225 -22.15 -17.83 14.71
CA ASP A 225 -22.96 -19.02 14.39
C ASP A 225 -23.82 -18.81 13.14
N LEU A 226 -23.14 -18.51 12.00
CA LEU A 226 -23.80 -18.17 10.76
C LEU A 226 -23.93 -19.38 9.83
N ARG A 227 -25.07 -19.45 9.16
CA ARG A 227 -25.25 -20.29 7.98
C ARG A 227 -24.79 -19.54 6.74
N VAL A 228 -23.85 -20.10 6.03
CA VAL A 228 -23.49 -19.70 4.67
C VAL A 228 -24.51 -20.34 3.72
N LEU A 229 -25.18 -19.52 2.92
CA LEU A 229 -26.17 -20.00 1.96
C LEU A 229 -25.50 -20.55 0.70
N GLU A 230 -25.97 -21.69 0.23
CA GLU A 230 -25.47 -22.32 -0.99
C GLU A 230 -25.85 -21.49 -2.22
N ASP A 231 -24.86 -21.18 -3.08
CA ASP A 231 -25.07 -20.58 -4.40
C ASP A 231 -25.50 -21.64 -5.42
N ASN A 232 -26.76 -22.05 -5.34
CA ASN A 232 -27.32 -23.14 -6.16
C ASN A 232 -27.49 -22.81 -7.65
N LYS A 233 -27.11 -21.57 -8.08
CA LYS A 233 -27.05 -21.18 -9.51
C LYS A 233 -25.61 -20.91 -9.97
N ASN A 234 -24.60 -21.09 -9.13
CA ASN A 234 -23.19 -20.80 -9.41
C ASN A 234 -23.00 -19.38 -9.95
N HIS A 235 -23.65 -18.41 -9.30
CA HIS A 235 -23.55 -17.00 -9.66
C HIS A 235 -22.17 -16.42 -9.39
N PHE A 236 -21.59 -16.77 -8.25
CA PHE A 236 -20.27 -16.29 -7.86
C PHE A 236 -19.17 -17.09 -8.58
N PRO A 237 -18.20 -16.42 -9.21
CA PRO A 237 -17.07 -17.11 -9.80
C PRO A 237 -16.21 -17.79 -8.73
N ALA A 238 -15.47 -18.79 -9.12
CA ALA A 238 -14.54 -19.45 -8.22
C ALA A 238 -13.33 -18.55 -7.93
N TYR A 239 -13.09 -18.28 -6.67
CA TYR A 239 -11.93 -17.55 -6.14
C TYR A 239 -10.98 -18.54 -5.43
N ARG A 240 -10.45 -19.51 -6.17
CA ARG A 240 -9.53 -20.50 -5.62
C ARG A 240 -8.21 -19.84 -5.25
N ALA A 241 -7.77 -20.06 -4.03
CA ALA A 241 -6.48 -19.53 -3.55
C ALA A 241 -5.32 -20.24 -4.24
N VAL A 242 -4.35 -19.47 -4.72
CA VAL A 242 -3.12 -19.91 -5.39
C VAL A 242 -1.97 -19.02 -4.95
N TYR A 243 -0.72 -19.50 -5.10
CA TYR A 243 0.42 -18.58 -5.13
C TYR A 243 0.73 -18.19 -6.57
N LEU A 244 0.89 -16.89 -6.80
CA LEU A 244 1.59 -16.38 -7.97
C LEU A 244 3.06 -16.24 -7.62
N TYR A 245 3.92 -16.60 -8.56
CA TYR A 245 5.36 -16.44 -8.42
C TYR A 245 6.01 -16.11 -9.76
N ARG A 246 7.14 -15.43 -9.71
CA ARG A 246 7.93 -15.11 -10.90
C ARG A 246 8.48 -16.38 -11.53
N LEU A 247 8.33 -16.51 -12.83
CA LEU A 247 8.77 -17.70 -13.57
C LEU A 247 10.29 -17.95 -13.47
N ASP A 248 11.11 -16.88 -13.33
CA ASP A 248 12.55 -17.00 -13.13
C ASP A 248 12.94 -17.71 -11.81
N LEU A 249 12.02 -17.82 -10.84
CA LEU A 249 12.24 -18.61 -9.62
C LEU A 249 12.44 -20.10 -9.90
N GLU A 250 11.87 -20.64 -10.96
CA GLU A 250 12.03 -22.06 -11.31
C GLU A 250 13.49 -22.43 -11.61
N THR A 251 14.28 -21.44 -12.07
CA THR A 251 15.70 -21.60 -12.34
C THR A 251 16.57 -21.07 -11.21
N ARG A 252 16.23 -19.90 -10.64
CA ARG A 252 17.00 -19.21 -9.61
C ARG A 252 16.91 -19.84 -8.22
N ALA A 253 15.71 -20.32 -7.85
CA ALA A 253 15.43 -20.88 -6.53
C ALA A 253 14.37 -22.01 -6.61
N PRO A 254 14.65 -23.14 -7.29
CA PRO A 254 13.66 -24.20 -7.51
C PRO A 254 13.12 -24.81 -6.21
N SER A 255 13.91 -24.83 -5.15
CA SER A 255 13.45 -25.27 -3.82
C SER A 255 12.38 -24.35 -3.23
N ALA A 256 12.42 -23.03 -3.50
CA ALA A 256 11.37 -22.11 -3.07
C ALA A 256 10.04 -22.40 -3.79
N VAL A 257 10.09 -22.67 -5.09
CA VAL A 257 8.90 -23.06 -5.87
C VAL A 257 8.32 -24.38 -5.33
N THR A 258 9.21 -25.36 -5.04
CA THR A 258 8.80 -26.62 -4.43
C THR A 258 8.13 -26.41 -3.08
N ALA A 259 8.67 -25.52 -2.23
CA ALA A 259 8.09 -25.18 -0.93
C ALA A 259 6.67 -24.59 -1.09
N LEU A 260 6.46 -23.65 -2.02
CA LEU A 260 5.14 -23.09 -2.29
C LEU A 260 4.14 -24.15 -2.78
N LYS A 261 4.58 -25.02 -3.69
CA LYS A 261 3.74 -26.12 -4.24
C LYS A 261 3.35 -27.18 -3.18
N ARG A 262 4.08 -27.31 -2.06
CA ARG A 262 3.67 -28.20 -0.96
C ARG A 262 2.32 -27.85 -0.35
N LEU A 263 1.87 -26.60 -0.48
CA LEU A 263 0.57 -26.15 0.03
C LEU A 263 -0.60 -26.53 -0.89
N GLU A 264 -0.36 -26.99 -2.11
CA GLU A 264 -1.41 -27.37 -3.07
C GLU A 264 -2.32 -28.44 -2.47
N GLY A 265 -3.63 -28.16 -2.43
CA GLY A 265 -4.66 -29.05 -1.89
C GLY A 265 -4.58 -29.31 -0.38
N ARG A 266 -3.73 -28.59 0.38
CA ARG A 266 -3.47 -28.86 1.80
C ARG A 266 -4.25 -27.99 2.78
N ILE A 267 -4.99 -27.01 2.29
CA ILE A 267 -5.74 -26.06 3.11
C ILE A 267 -7.23 -26.15 2.74
N PRO A 268 -8.02 -27.08 3.31
CA PRO A 268 -9.48 -27.08 3.15
C PRO A 268 -10.11 -25.80 3.70
N ALA A 269 -11.33 -25.48 3.26
CA ALA A 269 -12.02 -24.24 3.63
C ALA A 269 -12.26 -24.11 5.15
N ASP A 270 -12.65 -25.18 5.81
CA ASP A 270 -12.82 -25.28 7.27
C ASP A 270 -11.50 -25.00 8.02
N THR A 271 -10.40 -25.56 7.50
CA THR A 271 -9.07 -25.27 8.05
C THR A 271 -8.72 -23.80 7.91
N MET A 272 -8.98 -23.17 6.74
CA MET A 272 -8.70 -21.75 6.56
C MET A 272 -9.56 -20.86 7.46
N GLN A 273 -10.86 -21.18 7.62
CA GLN A 273 -11.72 -20.52 8.59
C GLN A 273 -11.16 -20.60 10.01
N ALA A 274 -10.73 -21.80 10.44
CA ALA A 274 -10.15 -21.99 11.78
C ALA A 274 -8.84 -21.19 11.97
N LEU A 275 -8.00 -21.10 10.94
CA LEU A 275 -6.76 -20.31 10.98
C LEU A 275 -7.08 -18.80 11.07
N ASN A 276 -8.03 -18.32 10.27
CA ASN A 276 -8.52 -16.94 10.32
C ASN A 276 -9.11 -16.62 11.71
N ALA A 277 -9.90 -17.53 12.29
CA ALA A 277 -10.48 -17.36 13.62
C ALA A 277 -9.40 -17.27 14.71
N ARG A 278 -8.38 -18.12 14.67
CA ARG A 278 -7.26 -18.04 15.61
C ARG A 278 -6.51 -16.72 15.57
N SER A 279 -6.34 -16.13 14.38
CA SER A 279 -5.70 -14.84 14.29
C SER A 279 -6.64 -13.69 14.65
N LYS A 280 -7.86 -13.67 14.10
CA LYS A 280 -8.78 -12.54 14.22
C LYS A 280 -9.53 -12.53 15.56
N ILE A 281 -9.96 -13.69 16.05
CA ILE A 281 -10.75 -13.83 17.29
C ILE A 281 -9.85 -14.07 18.50
N ASP A 282 -8.97 -15.08 18.43
CA ASP A 282 -8.08 -15.42 19.54
C ASP A 282 -6.88 -14.47 19.64
N GLN A 283 -6.73 -13.51 18.72
CA GLN A 283 -5.66 -12.49 18.67
C GLN A 283 -4.25 -13.11 18.65
N VAL A 284 -4.12 -14.32 18.12
CA VAL A 284 -2.81 -14.98 17.95
C VAL A 284 -2.13 -14.41 16.70
N ASP A 285 -0.86 -14.09 16.83
CA ASP A 285 -0.05 -13.55 15.74
C ASP A 285 -0.04 -14.47 14.51
N GLU A 286 -0.22 -13.92 13.31
CA GLU A 286 -0.34 -14.66 12.05
C GLU A 286 0.88 -15.55 11.77
N ALA A 287 2.10 -15.04 12.06
CA ALA A 287 3.32 -15.82 11.92
C ALA A 287 3.30 -17.08 12.81
N THR A 288 2.76 -16.95 14.03
CA THR A 288 2.60 -18.04 14.97
C THR A 288 1.54 -19.05 14.53
N VAL A 289 0.40 -18.56 14.03
CA VAL A 289 -0.67 -19.42 13.49
C VAL A 289 -0.16 -20.21 12.28
N ALA A 290 0.52 -19.53 11.36
CA ALA A 290 1.11 -20.13 10.16
C ALA A 290 2.17 -21.19 10.54
N ALA A 291 3.07 -20.88 11.47
CA ALA A 291 4.10 -21.84 11.94
C ALA A 291 3.49 -23.10 12.54
N ARG A 292 2.46 -22.96 13.37
CA ARG A 292 1.75 -24.11 13.95
C ARG A 292 1.08 -24.97 12.88
N PHE A 293 0.48 -24.35 11.87
CA PHE A 293 -0.12 -25.07 10.75
C PHE A 293 0.94 -25.81 9.94
N VAL A 294 2.02 -25.14 9.54
CA VAL A 294 3.14 -25.72 8.78
C VAL A 294 3.76 -26.90 9.53
N ASN A 295 4.03 -26.74 10.83
CA ASN A 295 4.62 -27.80 11.66
C ASN A 295 3.70 -29.04 11.76
N ARG A 296 2.41 -28.82 11.99
CA ARG A 296 1.42 -29.89 12.11
C ARG A 296 1.22 -30.64 10.78
N THR A 297 1.15 -29.90 9.67
CA THR A 297 0.80 -30.46 8.35
C THR A 297 1.98 -31.14 7.69
N PHE A 298 3.22 -30.62 7.90
CA PHE A 298 4.41 -31.09 7.19
C PHE A 298 5.46 -31.72 8.09
N GLY A 299 5.23 -31.81 9.41
CA GLY A 299 6.20 -32.41 10.36
C GLY A 299 7.48 -31.57 10.49
N LEU A 300 7.39 -30.26 10.29
CA LEU A 300 8.53 -29.35 10.31
C LEU A 300 8.68 -28.68 11.69
N SER A 301 9.80 -28.00 11.88
CA SER A 301 10.06 -27.19 13.07
C SER A 301 10.17 -25.69 12.69
N ALA A 302 9.22 -25.21 11.89
CA ALA A 302 9.15 -23.80 11.55
C ALA A 302 8.96 -22.97 12.82
N THR A 303 9.81 -21.99 13.02
CA THR A 303 9.68 -21.02 14.11
C THR A 303 8.97 -19.78 13.60
N ALA A 304 7.99 -19.30 14.37
CA ALA A 304 7.50 -17.97 14.14
C ALA A 304 8.67 -17.00 14.42
N ASP A 305 8.92 -16.04 13.51
CA ASP A 305 9.78 -14.90 13.80
C ASP A 305 9.08 -14.04 14.86
N THR A 306 9.17 -14.49 16.11
CA THR A 306 8.60 -13.77 17.24
C THR A 306 9.63 -12.79 17.76
N ASP A 307 9.81 -11.68 17.01
CA ASP A 307 10.41 -10.50 17.62
C ASP A 307 9.69 -10.22 18.95
N THR A 308 10.44 -10.04 20.00
CA THR A 308 9.87 -9.56 21.26
C THR A 308 9.19 -8.22 21.03
N ARG A 309 8.27 -7.84 21.92
CA ARG A 309 7.61 -6.51 21.83
C ARG A 309 8.64 -5.38 21.78
N ALA A 310 9.74 -5.51 22.53
CA ALA A 310 10.82 -4.53 22.55
C ALA A 310 11.59 -4.48 21.21
N GLU A 311 11.88 -5.61 20.59
CA GLU A 311 12.54 -5.68 19.29
C GLU A 311 11.67 -5.09 18.18
N ARG A 312 10.37 -5.42 18.15
CA ARG A 312 9.42 -4.79 17.23
C ARG A 312 9.34 -3.28 17.41
N LEU A 313 9.22 -2.80 18.64
CA LEU A 313 9.19 -1.37 18.94
C LEU A 313 10.46 -0.68 18.47
N ARG A 314 11.63 -1.26 18.77
CA ARG A 314 12.92 -0.74 18.31
C ARG A 314 13.01 -0.67 16.80
N ARG A 315 12.58 -1.71 16.09
CA ARG A 315 12.56 -1.75 14.62
C ARG A 315 11.65 -0.67 14.04
N TYR A 316 10.40 -0.58 14.51
CA TYR A 316 9.46 0.44 14.04
C TYR A 316 9.96 1.87 14.34
N THR A 317 10.58 2.08 15.50
CA THR A 317 11.19 3.37 15.84
C THR A 317 12.34 3.70 14.89
N ALA A 318 13.26 2.77 14.68
CA ALA A 318 14.41 2.98 13.80
C ALA A 318 13.96 3.25 12.34
N ASP A 319 13.01 2.47 11.82
CA ASP A 319 12.46 2.64 10.48
C ASP A 319 11.77 4.00 10.34
N HIS A 320 10.95 4.38 11.32
CA HIS A 320 10.24 5.66 11.31
C HIS A 320 11.18 6.85 11.36
N LEU A 321 12.17 6.81 12.26
CA LEU A 321 13.17 7.85 12.35
C LEU A 321 14.06 7.92 11.11
N ALA A 322 14.36 6.80 10.48
CA ALA A 322 15.11 6.78 9.22
C ALA A 322 14.30 7.45 8.09
N LEU A 323 13.00 7.12 7.95
CA LEU A 323 12.14 7.76 6.95
C LEU A 323 12.06 9.28 7.16
N VAL A 324 11.78 9.72 8.38
CA VAL A 324 11.68 11.15 8.73
C VAL A 324 13.04 11.85 8.60
N GLY A 325 14.10 11.26 9.14
CA GLY A 325 15.43 11.88 9.15
C GLY A 325 16.02 12.05 7.76
N VAL A 326 15.99 10.99 6.95
CA VAL A 326 16.54 11.05 5.58
C VAL A 326 15.74 12.03 4.72
N SER A 327 14.40 11.95 4.75
CA SER A 327 13.55 12.89 3.98
C SER A 327 13.74 14.35 4.41
N LEU A 328 13.90 14.59 5.72
CA LEU A 328 14.14 15.94 6.24
C LEU A 328 15.49 16.49 5.78
N VAL A 329 16.56 15.68 5.86
CA VAL A 329 17.89 16.09 5.39
C VAL A 329 17.85 16.47 3.92
N LEU A 330 17.23 15.64 3.08
CA LEU A 330 17.05 15.93 1.66
C LEU A 330 16.22 17.19 1.43
N ALA A 331 15.13 17.37 2.18
CA ALA A 331 14.27 18.55 2.08
C ALA A 331 15.00 19.83 2.51
N VAL A 332 15.87 19.79 3.51
CA VAL A 332 16.71 20.92 3.94
C VAL A 332 17.74 21.25 2.89
N LEU A 333 18.44 20.23 2.35
CA LEU A 333 19.46 20.41 1.32
C LEU A 333 18.90 20.99 0.00
N LEU A 334 17.65 20.67 -0.32
CA LEU A 334 16.97 21.21 -1.51
C LEU A 334 16.20 22.49 -1.20
N GLY A 335 15.49 22.55 -0.09
CA GLY A 335 14.54 23.61 0.24
C GLY A 335 15.21 24.92 0.60
N ILE A 336 16.31 24.91 1.37
CA ILE A 336 17.04 26.15 1.70
C ILE A 336 17.62 26.82 0.44
N PRO A 337 18.37 26.12 -0.45
CA PRO A 337 18.83 26.71 -1.69
C PRO A 337 17.70 27.23 -2.59
N LEU A 338 16.60 26.47 -2.72
CA LEU A 338 15.43 26.90 -3.49
C LEU A 338 14.82 28.17 -2.90
N GLY A 339 14.69 28.26 -1.58
CA GLY A 339 14.19 29.45 -0.87
C GLY A 339 15.11 30.66 -1.08
N ILE A 340 16.43 30.47 -1.03
CA ILE A 340 17.43 31.53 -1.31
C ILE A 340 17.29 32.00 -2.77
N ILE A 341 17.22 31.07 -3.74
CA ILE A 341 17.04 31.41 -5.15
C ILE A 341 15.73 32.17 -5.35
N ALA A 342 14.64 31.72 -4.72
CA ALA A 342 13.35 32.38 -4.78
C ALA A 342 13.41 33.81 -4.23
N ALA A 343 14.15 34.06 -3.14
CA ALA A 343 14.31 35.40 -2.55
C ALA A 343 15.18 36.31 -3.41
N LYS A 344 16.25 35.77 -4.02
CA LYS A 344 17.23 36.56 -4.78
C LYS A 344 16.88 36.80 -6.26
N ARG A 345 16.09 35.92 -6.86
CA ARG A 345 15.77 35.97 -8.30
C ARG A 345 14.30 36.32 -8.53
N ARG A 346 14.00 37.60 -8.82
CA ARG A 346 12.63 38.12 -9.01
C ARG A 346 11.81 37.31 -10.02
N VAL A 347 12.44 36.78 -11.09
CA VAL A 347 11.76 36.03 -12.14
C VAL A 347 11.51 34.57 -11.74
N LEU A 348 12.45 33.97 -11.03
CA LEU A 348 12.35 32.56 -10.64
C LEU A 348 11.53 32.30 -9.36
N GLY A 349 11.52 33.30 -8.46
CA GLY A 349 10.86 33.20 -7.16
C GLY A 349 9.40 32.76 -7.24
N PRO A 350 8.53 33.48 -7.97
CA PRO A 350 7.12 33.08 -8.10
C PRO A 350 6.94 31.69 -8.68
N GLY A 351 7.77 31.29 -9.66
CA GLY A 351 7.73 29.95 -10.28
C GLY A 351 8.10 28.84 -9.28
N ILE A 352 9.17 29.03 -8.49
CA ILE A 352 9.58 28.07 -7.46
C ILE A 352 8.48 27.89 -6.41
N LEU A 353 7.94 29.00 -5.91
CA LEU A 353 6.89 28.98 -4.88
C LEU A 353 5.61 28.35 -5.42
N ALA A 354 5.24 28.60 -6.68
CA ALA A 354 4.09 27.98 -7.32
C ALA A 354 4.27 26.45 -7.44
N VAL A 355 5.43 25.98 -7.89
CA VAL A 355 5.71 24.55 -8.07
C VAL A 355 5.65 23.81 -6.72
N VAL A 356 6.35 24.30 -5.69
CA VAL A 356 6.33 23.64 -4.37
C VAL A 356 4.95 23.74 -3.73
N GLY A 357 4.22 24.85 -4.00
CA GLY A 357 2.83 25.01 -3.56
C GLY A 357 1.89 23.98 -4.20
N ILE A 358 1.97 23.78 -5.51
CA ILE A 358 1.18 22.77 -6.24
C ILE A 358 1.47 21.37 -5.69
N ILE A 359 2.74 21.00 -5.52
CA ILE A 359 3.11 19.69 -4.95
C ILE A 359 2.46 19.51 -3.58
N TYR A 360 2.46 20.53 -2.76
CA TYR A 360 1.90 20.46 -1.40
C TYR A 360 0.37 20.35 -1.38
N THR A 361 -0.34 20.78 -2.43
CA THR A 361 -1.80 20.59 -2.53
C THR A 361 -2.21 19.15 -2.85
N ILE A 362 -1.30 18.33 -3.35
CA ILE A 362 -1.57 16.92 -3.62
C ILE A 362 -1.75 16.20 -2.26
N PRO A 363 -2.86 15.47 -2.01
CA PRO A 363 -3.00 14.70 -0.79
C PRO A 363 -1.81 13.75 -0.57
N ALA A 364 -1.28 13.67 0.66
CA ALA A 364 -0.07 12.89 0.95
C ALA A 364 -0.17 11.43 0.49
N LEU A 365 -1.34 10.80 0.65
CA LEU A 365 -1.59 9.45 0.17
C LEU A 365 -1.54 9.35 -1.37
N ALA A 366 -2.09 10.34 -2.07
CA ALA A 366 -2.05 10.37 -3.53
C ALA A 366 -0.62 10.57 -4.04
N LEU A 367 0.15 11.48 -3.43
CA LEU A 367 1.55 11.70 -3.77
C LEU A 367 2.37 10.42 -3.55
N LEU A 368 2.14 9.73 -2.44
CA LEU A 368 2.78 8.45 -2.15
C LEU A 368 2.45 7.40 -3.21
N ALA A 369 1.17 7.28 -3.60
CA ALA A 369 0.72 6.34 -4.63
C ALA A 369 1.33 6.67 -6.00
N MET A 370 1.49 7.96 -6.34
CA MET A 370 2.13 8.39 -7.58
C MET A 370 3.63 8.07 -7.64
N MET A 371 4.30 7.94 -6.48
CA MET A 371 5.72 7.59 -6.45
C MET A 371 5.98 6.09 -6.63
N VAL A 372 4.97 5.23 -6.43
CA VAL A 372 5.14 3.78 -6.54
C VAL A 372 5.42 3.31 -7.98
N PRO A 373 4.69 3.74 -9.04
CA PRO A 373 4.97 3.31 -10.40
C PRO A 373 6.43 3.53 -10.86
N PRO A 374 7.05 4.70 -10.65
CA PRO A 374 8.43 4.93 -11.09
C PRO A 374 9.51 4.40 -10.14
N LEU A 375 9.24 4.32 -8.81
CA LEU A 375 10.26 4.06 -7.79
C LEU A 375 10.12 2.71 -7.08
N GLY A 376 9.08 1.92 -7.40
CA GLY A 376 8.81 0.65 -6.75
C GLY A 376 8.18 0.79 -5.36
N LEU A 377 8.26 -0.27 -4.55
CA LEU A 377 7.75 -0.34 -3.19
C LEU A 377 8.81 -0.02 -2.14
N GLY A 378 8.36 0.35 -0.95
CA GLY A 378 9.21 0.45 0.23
C GLY A 378 9.72 1.86 0.51
N ARG A 379 10.96 1.97 1.01
CA ARG A 379 11.49 3.20 1.59
C ARG A 379 11.75 4.32 0.57
N VAL A 380 12.18 3.99 -0.65
CA VAL A 380 12.56 4.99 -1.65
C VAL A 380 11.40 5.91 -2.04
N PRO A 381 10.23 5.39 -2.50
CA PRO A 381 9.09 6.24 -2.81
C PRO A 381 8.55 6.99 -1.58
N ALA A 382 8.60 6.38 -0.38
CA ALA A 382 8.19 7.04 0.85
C ALA A 382 9.07 8.25 1.16
N ILE A 383 10.40 8.08 1.14
CA ILE A 383 11.36 9.17 1.38
C ILE A 383 11.18 10.27 0.34
N THR A 384 11.00 9.92 -0.94
CA THR A 384 10.78 10.90 -2.01
C THR A 384 9.52 11.72 -1.77
N ALA A 385 8.40 11.07 -1.49
CA ALA A 385 7.13 11.76 -1.20
C ALA A 385 7.23 12.68 0.03
N LEU A 386 7.84 12.19 1.13
CA LEU A 386 8.06 12.97 2.35
C LEU A 386 8.99 14.16 2.11
N THR A 387 10.04 14.00 1.29
CA THR A 387 10.95 15.07 0.90
C THR A 387 10.18 16.17 0.15
N LEU A 388 9.42 15.80 -0.87
CA LEU A 388 8.63 16.73 -1.68
C LEU A 388 7.61 17.50 -0.82
N TYR A 389 6.96 16.80 0.12
CA TYR A 389 5.98 17.40 1.03
C TYR A 389 6.60 18.39 2.00
N SER A 390 7.85 18.17 2.38
CA SER A 390 8.60 19.05 3.28
C SER A 390 9.17 20.30 2.60
N LEU A 391 9.19 20.35 1.27
CA LEU A 391 9.80 21.47 0.56
C LEU A 391 9.07 22.78 0.81
N LEU A 392 7.72 22.79 0.77
CA LEU A 392 6.97 24.04 0.87
C LEU A 392 7.26 24.82 2.17
N PRO A 393 7.13 24.23 3.38
CA PRO A 393 7.40 24.98 4.60
C PRO A 393 8.84 25.51 4.67
N ILE A 394 9.84 24.72 4.20
CA ILE A 394 11.23 25.13 4.23
C ILE A 394 11.52 26.23 3.19
N VAL A 395 11.07 26.05 1.95
CA VAL A 395 11.26 27.04 0.88
C VAL A 395 10.57 28.35 1.22
N TRP A 396 9.30 28.28 1.67
CA TRP A 396 8.51 29.46 2.00
C TRP A 396 9.10 30.26 3.14
N THR A 397 9.45 29.61 4.25
CA THR A 397 10.03 30.32 5.42
C THR A 397 11.44 30.82 5.16
N THR A 398 12.22 30.15 4.33
CA THR A 398 13.53 30.66 3.88
C THR A 398 13.33 31.89 2.99
N TYR A 399 12.40 31.85 2.05
CA TYR A 399 12.07 32.97 1.16
C TYR A 399 11.61 34.18 1.98
N THR A 400 10.61 34.04 2.86
CA THR A 400 10.07 35.14 3.66
C THR A 400 11.11 35.66 4.63
N GLY A 401 11.84 34.78 5.33
CA GLY A 401 12.89 35.20 6.27
C GLY A 401 14.01 36.02 5.65
N LEU A 402 14.34 35.75 4.36
CA LEU A 402 15.32 36.56 3.62
C LEU A 402 14.72 37.82 3.06
N LYS A 403 13.43 37.89 2.72
CA LYS A 403 12.73 39.05 2.22
C LYS A 403 12.40 40.09 3.28
N ASP A 404 12.13 39.63 4.50
CA ASP A 404 11.72 40.47 5.63
C ASP A 404 12.89 41.06 6.40
N LEU A 405 14.14 40.91 5.90
CA LEU A 405 15.33 41.52 6.52
C LEU A 405 15.30 43.04 6.44
N PRO A 406 15.64 43.74 7.53
CA PRO A 406 15.63 45.21 7.57
C PRO A 406 16.57 45.81 6.52
N GLY A 407 16.03 46.72 5.65
CA GLY A 407 16.78 47.40 4.60
C GLY A 407 18.06 48.08 5.09
N PRO A 408 18.03 48.87 6.20
CA PRO A 408 19.23 49.52 6.74
C PRO A 408 20.39 48.60 7.08
N LEU A 409 20.11 47.38 7.52
CA LEU A 409 21.14 46.34 7.76
C LEU A 409 21.76 45.86 6.46
N MET A 410 20.96 45.74 5.42
CA MET A 410 21.43 45.30 4.10
C MET A 410 22.28 46.37 3.43
N GLU A 411 21.91 47.64 3.57
CA GLU A 411 22.66 48.79 3.09
C GLU A 411 23.99 48.93 3.84
N SER A 412 23.98 48.73 5.17
CA SER A 412 25.21 48.75 5.98
C SER A 412 26.21 47.65 5.57
N ALA A 413 25.70 46.47 5.28
CA ALA A 413 26.53 45.35 4.79
C ALA A 413 27.15 45.64 3.42
N GLU A 414 26.43 46.34 2.55
CA GLU A 414 26.95 46.80 1.25
C GLU A 414 27.95 47.94 1.38
N ALA A 415 27.72 48.90 2.29
CA ALA A 415 28.65 49.97 2.57
C ALA A 415 29.99 49.47 3.16
N LEU A 416 29.95 48.37 3.88
CA LEU A 416 31.18 47.69 4.36
C LEU A 416 31.92 46.88 3.27
N GLY A 417 31.46 46.90 2.05
CA GLY A 417 32.12 46.26 0.91
C GLY A 417 31.98 44.72 0.90
N LEU A 418 30.98 44.14 1.59
CA LEU A 418 30.76 42.71 1.57
C LEU A 418 30.33 42.23 0.16
N SER A 419 31.04 41.22 -0.34
CA SER A 419 30.62 40.54 -1.56
C SER A 419 29.22 39.90 -1.41
N PRO A 420 28.44 39.70 -2.48
CA PRO A 420 27.11 39.08 -2.39
C PRO A 420 27.09 37.72 -1.65
N ALA A 421 28.12 36.93 -1.82
CA ALA A 421 28.25 35.64 -1.11
C ALA A 421 28.55 35.85 0.40
N ALA A 422 29.48 36.78 0.72
CA ALA A 422 29.80 37.12 2.12
C ALA A 422 28.58 37.71 2.83
N LYS A 423 27.82 38.62 2.18
CA LYS A 423 26.58 39.16 2.69
C LYS A 423 25.55 38.09 2.97
N LEU A 424 25.35 37.14 2.04
CA LEU A 424 24.42 36.01 2.23
C LEU A 424 24.79 35.16 3.45
N TRP A 425 26.04 34.67 3.52
CA TRP A 425 26.45 33.72 4.54
C TRP A 425 26.70 34.34 5.91
N ARG A 426 27.20 35.59 5.97
CA ARG A 426 27.58 36.22 7.23
C ARG A 426 26.50 37.13 7.82
N VAL A 427 25.54 37.58 7.03
CA VAL A 427 24.52 38.55 7.47
C VAL A 427 23.11 37.98 7.27
N GLU A 428 22.75 37.64 6.04
CA GLU A 428 21.37 37.33 5.69
C GLU A 428 20.90 36.00 6.29
N ILE A 429 21.65 34.90 6.11
CA ILE A 429 21.29 33.58 6.64
C ILE A 429 21.26 33.59 8.18
N PRO A 430 22.23 34.14 8.90
CA PRO A 430 22.16 34.24 10.36
C PRO A 430 20.96 35.04 10.87
N LEU A 431 20.60 36.15 10.22
CA LEU A 431 19.44 36.93 10.59
C LEU A 431 18.11 36.21 10.25
N ALA A 432 18.05 35.50 9.12
CA ALA A 432 16.88 34.71 8.72
C ALA A 432 16.79 33.36 9.45
N ALA A 433 17.80 32.96 10.26
CA ALA A 433 17.89 31.62 10.85
C ALA A 433 16.67 31.23 11.67
N ARG A 434 16.04 32.16 12.39
CA ARG A 434 14.81 31.89 13.16
C ARG A 434 13.66 31.47 12.25
N SER A 435 13.48 32.15 11.12
CA SER A 435 12.44 31.81 10.12
C SER A 435 12.75 30.47 9.46
N ILE A 436 14.00 30.23 9.05
CA ILE A 436 14.43 28.98 8.42
C ILE A 436 14.19 27.78 9.39
N LEU A 437 14.59 27.90 10.66
CA LEU A 437 14.38 26.88 11.66
C LEU A 437 12.90 26.63 11.96
N ALA A 438 12.05 27.67 11.89
CA ALA A 438 10.61 27.51 12.02
C ALA A 438 10.03 26.65 10.89
N GLY A 439 10.48 26.85 9.64
CA GLY A 439 10.10 26.01 8.51
C GLY A 439 10.55 24.55 8.65
N ILE A 440 11.80 24.34 9.09
CA ILE A 440 12.32 22.99 9.37
C ILE A 440 11.47 22.32 10.46
N LYS A 441 11.16 23.04 11.55
CA LYS A 441 10.29 22.50 12.61
C LYS A 441 8.91 22.07 12.08
N ILE A 442 8.28 22.88 11.24
CA ILE A 442 6.99 22.54 10.61
C ILE A 442 7.15 21.29 9.75
N ALA A 443 8.20 21.22 8.94
CA ALA A 443 8.47 20.05 8.09
C ALA A 443 8.66 18.77 8.92
N VAL A 444 9.36 18.82 10.05
CA VAL A 444 9.52 17.68 10.97
C VAL A 444 8.17 17.19 11.47
N ILE A 445 7.31 18.10 11.96
CA ILE A 445 6.00 17.74 12.51
C ILE A 445 5.13 17.08 11.45
N ILE A 446 5.12 17.62 10.22
CA ILE A 446 4.37 17.05 9.09
C ILE A 446 4.93 15.67 8.73
N ASN A 447 6.25 15.53 8.63
CA ASN A 447 6.89 14.26 8.25
C ASN A 447 6.67 13.15 9.27
N ILE A 448 6.71 13.44 10.57
CA ILE A 448 6.41 12.44 11.60
C ILE A 448 5.01 11.86 11.40
N GLY A 449 4.01 12.70 11.15
CA GLY A 449 2.66 12.21 10.86
C GLY A 449 2.55 11.49 9.51
N ALA A 450 3.06 12.09 8.44
CA ALA A 450 2.94 11.56 7.09
C ALA A 450 3.73 10.25 6.87
N ALA A 451 4.85 10.04 7.59
CA ALA A 451 5.65 8.83 7.50
C ALA A 451 4.87 7.55 7.90
N THR A 452 3.80 7.67 8.69
CA THR A 452 2.92 6.54 9.00
C THR A 452 2.26 5.97 7.75
N LEU A 453 1.96 6.80 6.75
CA LEU A 453 1.38 6.37 5.48
C LEU A 453 2.35 5.51 4.66
N GLY A 454 3.65 5.60 4.91
CA GLY A 454 4.67 4.77 4.26
C GLY A 454 4.48 3.27 4.47
N ALA A 455 3.81 2.87 5.55
CA ALA A 455 3.46 1.47 5.79
C ALA A 455 2.56 0.89 4.70
N LEU A 456 1.71 1.71 4.06
CA LEU A 456 0.81 1.29 2.97
C LEU A 456 1.54 0.77 1.74
N ILE A 457 2.81 1.14 1.58
CA ILE A 457 3.69 0.73 0.48
C ILE A 457 4.90 -0.10 0.97
N GLY A 458 4.83 -0.61 2.20
CA GLY A 458 5.88 -1.46 2.77
C GLY A 458 7.15 -0.72 3.19
N ALA A 459 7.10 0.59 3.46
CA ALA A 459 8.25 1.36 3.92
C ALA A 459 8.59 1.12 5.41
N GLY A 460 7.70 0.48 6.17
CA GLY A 460 7.88 0.23 7.60
C GLY A 460 7.44 1.40 8.48
N GLY A 461 7.99 1.48 9.68
CA GLY A 461 7.70 2.53 10.66
C GLY A 461 6.43 2.30 11.47
N TYR A 462 6.01 3.31 12.24
CA TYR A 462 4.86 3.22 13.15
C TYR A 462 3.49 3.06 12.46
N GLY A 463 3.40 3.29 11.15
CA GLY A 463 2.20 3.01 10.39
C GLY A 463 1.84 1.52 10.38
N GLN A 464 2.83 0.63 10.42
CA GLN A 464 2.62 -0.81 10.36
C GLN A 464 1.82 -1.35 11.56
N PRO A 465 2.22 -1.11 12.83
CA PRO A 465 1.41 -1.54 13.97
C PRO A 465 0.03 -0.88 14.04
N ILE A 466 -0.13 0.36 13.51
CA ILE A 466 -1.43 1.02 13.44
C ILE A 466 -2.35 0.27 12.47
N LEU A 467 -1.89 -0.04 11.25
CA LEU A 467 -2.67 -0.79 10.27
C LEU A 467 -3.02 -2.19 10.76
N THR A 468 -2.04 -2.90 11.33
CA THR A 468 -2.26 -4.22 11.93
C THR A 468 -3.27 -4.17 13.07
N GLY A 469 -3.20 -3.14 13.92
CA GLY A 469 -4.15 -2.93 15.01
C GLY A 469 -5.57 -2.68 14.52
N ILE A 470 -5.74 -1.83 13.50
CA ILE A 470 -7.05 -1.58 12.88
C ILE A 470 -7.62 -2.88 12.30
N ARG A 471 -6.83 -3.63 11.55
CA ARG A 471 -7.25 -4.91 10.96
C ARG A 471 -7.65 -5.97 11.99
N ARG A 472 -6.95 -6.04 13.12
CA ARG A 472 -7.22 -7.02 14.17
C ARG A 472 -8.33 -6.59 15.15
N ALA A 473 -8.60 -5.28 15.25
CA ALA A 473 -9.61 -4.74 16.16
C ALA A 473 -11.04 -4.87 15.63
N ASN A 474 -11.22 -5.22 14.37
CA ASN A 474 -12.51 -5.37 13.69
C ASN A 474 -12.97 -6.83 13.66
#